data_63daeb1c553c27d93b4d2917d25a0494
#
_entry.id   63daeb1c553c27d93b4d2917d25a0494
#
_cell.length_a   1.000
_cell.length_b   1.000
_cell.length_c   1.000
_cell.angle_alpha   90.00
_cell.angle_beta   90.00
_cell.angle_gamma   90.00
#
_symmetry.space_group_name_H-M   'P 1'
#
loop_
_entity.id
_entity.type
_entity.pdbx_description
1 polymer ?
#
loop_
_entity_poly.entity_id
_entity_poly.type
_entity_poly.pdbx_seq_one_letter_code
_entity_poly.pdbx_strand_id
1 'polypeptide(L)'
;SLIYLAFGLILLAAVASHVRGLKRREAKAQKAAEKAGLRSDGPRAQHPHIDVNWCIGCGACVTACPEGDVLAVIGGKAALVNGPKCIGHGLCADACPVGAIEIVMAPPSMTADMPALSPQYETSVPNLFAVGELGGLALIKNAVNQGRDCVDVIASRVASLRRRRIGEVVDVAIIG
;
A
#
# COMPACT_ATOMS: atom_id res chain seq x y z
N SER A 1 -38.35 41.01 2.75
CA SER A 1 -37.64 40.61 4.00
C SER A 1 -37.82 39.13 4.37
N LEU A 2 -39.06 38.60 4.29
CA LEU A 2 -39.34 37.20 4.67
C LEU A 2 -38.61 36.16 3.79
N ILE A 3 -38.49 36.45 2.49
CA ILE A 3 -37.83 35.57 1.51
C ILE A 3 -36.32 35.40 1.85
N TYR A 4 -35.65 36.50 2.22
CA TYR A 4 -34.22 36.42 2.60
C TYR A 4 -34.00 35.66 3.91
N LEU A 5 -34.93 35.80 4.86
CA LEU A 5 -34.88 35.00 6.10
C LEU A 5 -35.10 33.52 5.83
N ALA A 6 -36.07 33.15 4.99
CA ALA A 6 -36.31 31.77 4.60
C ALA A 6 -35.08 31.18 3.86
N PHE A 7 -34.50 31.92 2.92
CA PHE A 7 -33.29 31.47 2.20
C PHE A 7 -32.10 31.31 3.13
N GLY A 8 -31.89 32.24 4.07
CA GLY A 8 -30.83 32.13 5.08
C GLY A 8 -30.99 30.90 5.97
N LEU A 9 -32.21 30.61 6.41
CA LEU A 9 -32.49 29.41 7.20
C LEU A 9 -32.24 28.11 6.44
N ILE A 10 -32.63 28.05 5.16
CA ILE A 10 -32.36 26.88 4.30
C ILE A 10 -30.86 26.67 4.11
N LEU A 11 -30.11 27.73 3.82
CA LEU A 11 -28.67 27.67 3.66
C LEU A 11 -27.98 27.20 4.95
N LEU A 12 -28.39 27.76 6.08
CA LEU A 12 -27.84 27.38 7.39
C LEU A 12 -28.16 25.93 7.74
N ALA A 13 -29.35 25.43 7.43
CA ALA A 13 -29.73 24.04 7.60
C ALA A 13 -28.91 23.12 6.69
N ALA A 14 -28.67 23.52 5.44
CA ALA A 14 -27.84 22.77 4.50
C ALA A 14 -26.39 22.66 4.98
N VAL A 15 -25.79 23.78 5.39
CA VAL A 15 -24.44 23.80 5.97
C VAL A 15 -24.36 22.95 7.23
N ALA A 16 -25.33 23.11 8.15
CA ALA A 16 -25.36 22.31 9.38
C ALA A 16 -25.50 20.82 9.09
N SER A 17 -26.32 20.42 8.13
CA SER A 17 -26.47 19.02 7.72
C SER A 17 -25.17 18.47 7.12
N HIS A 18 -24.50 19.25 6.29
CA HIS A 18 -23.22 18.90 5.69
C HIS A 18 -22.13 18.68 6.76
N VAL A 19 -21.98 19.66 7.66
CA VAL A 19 -21.01 19.57 8.78
C VAL A 19 -21.28 18.37 9.68
N ARG A 20 -22.56 18.10 9.99
CA ARG A 20 -22.93 16.90 10.76
C ARG A 20 -22.58 15.62 10.01
N GLY A 21 -22.76 15.61 8.68
CA GLY A 21 -22.35 14.49 7.82
C GLY A 21 -20.86 14.21 7.90
N LEU A 22 -20.03 15.26 7.77
CA LEU A 22 -18.58 15.16 7.89
C LEU A 22 -18.15 14.61 9.27
N LYS A 23 -18.67 15.19 10.36
CA LYS A 23 -18.37 14.72 11.72
C LYS A 23 -18.76 13.26 11.96
N ARG A 24 -19.89 12.81 11.39
CA ARG A 24 -20.32 11.40 11.49
C ARG A 24 -19.37 10.46 10.73
N ARG A 25 -18.89 10.86 9.55
CA ARG A 25 -17.91 10.09 8.77
C ARG A 25 -16.59 9.99 9.52
N GLU A 26 -16.10 11.09 10.07
CA GLU A 26 -14.87 11.13 10.88
C GLU A 26 -14.98 10.24 12.13
N ALA A 27 -16.08 10.36 12.89
CA ALA A 27 -16.31 9.52 14.07
C ALA A 27 -16.41 8.02 13.73
N LYS A 28 -16.99 7.69 12.56
CA LYS A 28 -17.04 6.32 12.08
C LYS A 28 -15.63 5.82 11.71
N ALA A 29 -14.82 6.65 11.06
CA ALA A 29 -13.43 6.33 10.70
C ALA A 29 -12.57 6.15 11.97
N GLN A 30 -12.70 7.03 12.96
CA GLN A 30 -12.00 6.88 14.24
C GLN A 30 -12.34 5.56 14.93
N LYS A 31 -13.64 5.22 15.04
CA LYS A 31 -14.05 3.93 15.62
C LYS A 31 -13.55 2.73 14.83
N ALA A 32 -13.47 2.84 13.50
CA ALA A 32 -12.91 1.79 12.67
C ALA A 32 -11.41 1.64 12.92
N ALA A 33 -10.67 2.75 13.03
CA ALA A 33 -9.25 2.77 13.36
C ALA A 33 -8.97 2.19 14.76
N GLU A 34 -9.79 2.55 15.77
CA GLU A 34 -9.68 1.99 17.12
C GLU A 34 -9.96 0.48 17.12
N LYS A 35 -10.99 0.03 16.38
CA LYS A 35 -11.37 -1.38 16.30
C LYS A 35 -10.37 -2.22 15.54
N ALA A 36 -9.75 -1.65 14.48
CA ALA A 36 -8.67 -2.30 13.74
C ALA A 36 -7.38 -2.38 14.58
N GLY A 37 -7.34 -1.69 15.73
CA GLY A 37 -6.15 -1.46 16.50
C GLY A 37 -5.22 -0.53 15.73
N LEU A 38 -5.17 0.74 16.10
CA LEU A 38 -4.15 1.72 15.60
C LEU A 38 -2.71 1.23 15.79
N ARG A 39 -2.54 0.12 16.46
CA ARG A 39 -1.34 -0.69 16.66
C ARG A 39 -1.35 -1.97 15.84
N SER A 40 -2.32 -2.16 14.94
CA SER A 40 -2.15 -3.25 13.99
C SER A 40 -0.92 -2.86 13.19
N ASP A 41 0.12 -3.59 13.41
CA ASP A 41 1.20 -3.79 12.51
C ASP A 41 0.64 -3.57 11.12
N GLY A 42 1.16 -2.57 10.39
CA GLY A 42 0.67 -2.24 9.05
C GLY A 42 0.61 -3.48 8.17
N PRO A 43 0.12 -3.40 6.95
CA PRO A 43 0.13 -4.55 6.08
C PRO A 43 1.55 -5.09 6.02
N ARG A 44 1.68 -6.42 6.08
CA ARG A 44 2.97 -7.13 6.18
C ARG A 44 3.85 -6.97 4.94
N ALA A 45 3.40 -6.21 3.95
CA ALA A 45 4.08 -5.94 2.69
C ALA A 45 4.25 -4.42 2.47
N GLN A 46 3.70 -3.91 1.37
CA GLN A 46 3.72 -2.48 1.04
C GLN A 46 2.53 -1.75 1.66
N HIS A 47 2.79 -0.57 2.19
CA HIS A 47 1.73 0.28 2.73
C HIS A 47 2.06 1.77 2.55
N PRO A 48 1.03 2.65 2.55
CA PRO A 48 1.25 4.08 2.48
C PRO A 48 1.82 4.60 3.80
N HIS A 49 2.98 5.24 3.73
CA HIS A 49 3.48 6.14 4.75
C HIS A 49 2.99 7.55 4.43
N ILE A 50 2.36 8.20 5.41
CA ILE A 50 1.75 9.53 5.23
C ILE A 50 2.52 10.54 6.06
N ASP A 51 3.16 11.49 5.38
CA ASP A 51 3.72 12.65 6.08
C ASP A 51 2.60 13.62 6.44
N VAL A 52 2.25 13.62 7.72
CA VAL A 52 1.18 14.46 8.27
C VAL A 52 1.49 15.96 8.17
N ASN A 53 2.76 16.35 8.06
CA ASN A 53 3.14 17.76 7.94
C ASN A 53 2.81 18.30 6.54
N TRP A 54 2.99 17.48 5.51
CA TRP A 54 2.67 17.83 4.12
C TRP A 54 1.21 17.55 3.76
N CYS A 55 0.54 16.67 4.48
CA CYS A 55 -0.84 16.30 4.19
C CYS A 55 -1.78 17.49 4.42
N ILE A 56 -2.57 17.85 3.40
CA ILE A 56 -3.58 18.92 3.45
C ILE A 56 -5.00 18.41 3.76
N GLY A 57 -5.17 17.10 3.98
CA GLY A 57 -6.46 16.51 4.34
C GLY A 57 -7.52 16.50 3.24
N CYS A 58 -7.13 16.64 1.97
CA CYS A 58 -8.07 16.76 0.83
C CYS A 58 -8.91 15.49 0.57
N GLY A 59 -8.50 14.32 1.07
CA GLY A 59 -9.22 13.05 0.89
C GLY A 59 -9.04 12.38 -0.47
N ALA A 60 -8.22 12.92 -1.39
CA ALA A 60 -7.98 12.32 -2.70
C ALA A 60 -7.50 10.86 -2.60
N CYS A 61 -6.60 10.57 -1.66
CA CYS A 61 -6.10 9.23 -1.39
C CYS A 61 -7.20 8.26 -0.92
N VAL A 62 -8.18 8.74 -0.16
CA VAL A 62 -9.33 7.94 0.30
C VAL A 62 -10.21 7.55 -0.88
N THR A 63 -10.45 8.50 -1.79
CA THR A 63 -11.29 8.29 -2.99
C THR A 63 -10.59 7.39 -4.02
N ALA A 64 -9.26 7.51 -4.13
CA ALA A 64 -8.46 6.74 -5.08
C ALA A 64 -8.25 5.27 -4.66
N CYS A 65 -8.44 4.94 -3.38
CA CYS A 65 -8.24 3.59 -2.89
C CYS A 65 -9.41 2.67 -3.29
N PRO A 66 -9.20 1.63 -4.12
CA PRO A 66 -10.28 0.74 -4.54
C PRO A 66 -10.76 -0.19 -3.42
N GLU A 67 -9.94 -0.41 -2.40
CA GLU A 67 -10.29 -1.25 -1.24
C GLU A 67 -11.23 -0.54 -0.24
N GLY A 68 -11.53 0.73 -0.47
CA GLY A 68 -12.48 1.50 0.30
C GLY A 68 -11.97 1.90 1.68
N ASP A 69 -12.25 1.10 2.70
CA ASP A 69 -12.05 1.46 4.12
C ASP A 69 -10.58 1.46 4.61
N VAL A 70 -9.58 1.47 3.73
CA VAL A 70 -8.15 1.44 4.09
C VAL A 70 -7.67 2.77 4.65
N LEU A 71 -8.07 3.86 4.02
CA LEU A 71 -7.68 5.22 4.37
C LEU A 71 -8.89 6.04 4.78
N ALA A 72 -8.71 6.99 5.69
CA ALA A 72 -9.71 7.99 6.04
C ALA A 72 -9.05 9.33 6.38
N VAL A 73 -9.84 10.40 6.39
CA VAL A 73 -9.42 11.70 6.91
C VAL A 73 -9.88 11.82 8.35
N ILE A 74 -8.94 11.98 9.28
CA ILE A 74 -9.17 12.13 10.72
C ILE A 74 -8.40 13.36 11.19
N GLY A 75 -9.07 14.28 11.89
CA GLY A 75 -8.44 15.51 12.35
C GLY A 75 -7.88 16.37 11.21
N GLY A 76 -8.49 16.33 10.00
CA GLY A 76 -8.01 17.06 8.83
C GLY A 76 -6.75 16.48 8.19
N LYS A 77 -6.34 15.27 8.53
CA LYS A 77 -5.18 14.57 7.97
C LYS A 77 -5.59 13.17 7.49
N ALA A 78 -4.96 12.68 6.43
CA ALA A 78 -5.15 11.31 6.02
C ALA A 78 -4.51 10.35 7.05
N ALA A 79 -5.16 9.22 7.29
CA ALA A 79 -4.69 8.18 8.19
C ALA A 79 -4.99 6.80 7.63
N LEU A 80 -4.10 5.84 7.88
CA LEU A 80 -4.31 4.42 7.61
C LEU A 80 -5.20 3.86 8.73
N VAL A 81 -6.43 3.47 8.41
CA VAL A 81 -7.42 3.01 9.40
C VAL A 81 -7.66 1.51 9.35
N ASN A 82 -7.35 0.86 8.24
CA ASN A 82 -7.50 -0.58 8.08
C ASN A 82 -6.32 -1.14 7.27
N GLY A 83 -5.15 -1.17 7.91
CA GLY A 83 -3.90 -1.66 7.31
C GLY A 83 -4.01 -3.07 6.71
N PRO A 84 -4.65 -4.06 7.38
CA PRO A 84 -4.78 -5.42 6.85
C PRO A 84 -5.51 -5.53 5.50
N LYS A 85 -6.32 -4.54 5.13
CA LYS A 85 -6.96 -4.47 3.81
C LYS A 85 -6.08 -3.83 2.72
N CYS A 86 -4.98 -3.20 3.11
CA CYS A 86 -4.10 -2.57 2.12
C CYS A 86 -3.32 -3.64 1.36
N ILE A 87 -3.41 -3.63 0.05
CA ILE A 87 -2.66 -4.53 -0.84
C ILE A 87 -1.54 -3.82 -1.61
N GLY A 88 -1.25 -2.56 -1.26
CA GLY A 88 -0.08 -1.85 -1.78
C GLY A 88 -0.18 -1.34 -3.23
N HIS A 89 -1.39 -1.03 -3.75
CA HIS A 89 -1.56 -0.55 -5.14
C HIS A 89 -0.72 0.69 -5.48
N GLY A 90 -0.47 1.59 -4.54
CA GLY A 90 0.18 2.87 -4.78
C GLY A 90 -0.74 3.99 -5.25
N LEU A 91 -1.98 3.72 -5.65
CA LEU A 91 -2.91 4.72 -6.19
C LEU A 91 -3.17 5.90 -5.25
N CYS A 92 -3.08 5.70 -3.94
CA CYS A 92 -3.19 6.77 -2.95
C CYS A 92 -2.01 7.75 -3.00
N ALA A 93 -0.81 7.28 -3.33
CA ALA A 93 0.37 8.11 -3.53
C ALA A 93 0.26 8.87 -4.86
N ASP A 94 -0.12 8.20 -5.94
CA ASP A 94 -0.31 8.81 -7.26
C ASP A 94 -1.37 9.92 -7.25
N ALA A 95 -2.44 9.73 -6.46
CA ALA A 95 -3.54 10.70 -6.34
C ALA A 95 -3.23 11.85 -5.37
N CYS A 96 -2.10 11.84 -4.66
CA CYS A 96 -1.79 12.87 -3.69
C CYS A 96 -1.27 14.14 -4.37
N PRO A 97 -2.02 15.27 -4.36
CA PRO A 97 -1.64 16.49 -5.09
C PRO A 97 -0.40 17.18 -4.50
N VAL A 98 -0.03 16.86 -3.28
CA VAL A 98 1.11 17.47 -2.57
C VAL A 98 2.25 16.47 -2.30
N GLY A 99 2.14 15.22 -2.78
CA GLY A 99 3.18 14.22 -2.59
C GLY A 99 3.41 13.79 -1.12
N ALA A 100 2.38 13.92 -0.28
CA ALA A 100 2.48 13.60 1.15
C ALA A 100 2.39 12.09 1.45
N ILE A 101 2.31 11.24 0.42
CA ILE A 101 2.17 9.78 0.59
C ILE A 101 3.25 9.08 -0.20
N GLU A 102 4.01 8.25 0.49
CA GLU A 102 5.02 7.36 -0.07
C GLU A 102 4.63 5.91 0.21
N ILE A 103 4.88 5.01 -0.75
CA ILE A 103 4.68 3.58 -0.52
C ILE A 103 5.97 3.00 0.02
N VAL A 104 5.89 2.51 1.25
CA VAL A 104 7.02 1.91 1.96
C VAL A 104 6.82 0.42 2.20
N MET A 105 7.91 -0.31 2.32
CA MET A 105 7.90 -1.71 2.74
C MET A 105 7.81 -1.78 4.27
N ALA A 106 7.08 -2.75 4.78
CA ALA A 106 7.10 -3.04 6.21
C ALA A 106 8.53 -3.40 6.67
N PRO A 107 8.94 -2.95 7.86
CA PRO A 107 10.26 -3.30 8.37
C PRO A 107 10.38 -4.82 8.58
N PRO A 108 11.59 -5.42 8.46
CA PRO A 108 11.80 -6.85 8.56
C PRO A 108 11.28 -7.49 9.86
N SER A 109 11.19 -6.71 10.94
CA SER A 109 10.61 -7.15 12.22
C SER A 109 9.12 -7.46 12.17
N MET A 110 8.40 -6.93 11.16
CA MET A 110 6.97 -7.15 10.95
C MET A 110 6.69 -8.22 9.88
N THR A 111 7.73 -8.66 9.17
CA THR A 111 7.64 -9.65 8.07
C THR A 111 8.13 -11.03 8.50
N ALA A 112 7.89 -11.44 9.75
CA ALA A 112 8.43 -12.67 10.35
C ALA A 112 8.20 -13.96 9.52
N ASP A 113 7.18 -13.95 8.67
CA ASP A 113 6.82 -15.09 7.81
C ASP A 113 7.25 -14.91 6.35
N MET A 114 8.04 -13.87 6.04
CA MET A 114 8.50 -13.60 4.68
C MET A 114 10.01 -13.77 4.55
N PRO A 115 10.49 -14.35 3.44
CA PRO A 115 11.92 -14.52 3.23
C PRO A 115 12.60 -13.14 3.10
N ALA A 116 13.76 -12.98 3.74
CA ALA A 116 14.60 -11.82 3.49
C ALA A 116 15.18 -11.94 2.07
N LEU A 117 14.93 -10.94 1.23
CA LEU A 117 15.36 -10.92 -0.17
C LEU A 117 16.35 -9.79 -0.41
N SER A 118 17.33 -10.07 -1.25
CA SER A 118 18.21 -9.05 -1.82
C SER A 118 17.46 -8.17 -2.83
N PRO A 119 18.01 -7.03 -3.28
CA PRO A 119 17.44 -6.25 -4.38
C PRO A 119 17.31 -7.04 -5.70
N GLN A 120 17.97 -8.18 -5.83
CA GLN A 120 17.91 -9.09 -6.97
C GLN A 120 16.99 -10.29 -6.72
N TYR A 121 16.13 -10.23 -5.70
CA TYR A 121 15.17 -11.27 -5.31
C TYR A 121 15.82 -12.59 -4.82
N GLU A 122 17.11 -12.60 -4.51
CA GLU A 122 17.80 -13.75 -3.96
C GLU A 122 17.59 -13.83 -2.45
N THR A 123 17.31 -15.04 -1.95
CA THR A 123 17.14 -15.30 -0.53
C THR A 123 18.49 -15.36 0.20
N SER A 124 18.48 -15.63 1.51
CA SER A 124 19.69 -15.92 2.28
C SER A 124 20.42 -17.18 1.83
N VAL A 125 19.75 -18.05 1.05
CA VAL A 125 20.34 -19.26 0.45
C VAL A 125 20.83 -18.90 -0.95
N PRO A 126 22.13 -19.05 -1.26
CA PRO A 126 22.69 -18.72 -2.58
C PRO A 126 21.99 -19.48 -3.72
N ASN A 127 21.69 -18.77 -4.79
CA ASN A 127 20.99 -19.26 -5.99
C ASN A 127 19.54 -19.71 -5.77
N LEU A 128 18.94 -19.37 -4.63
CA LEU A 128 17.52 -19.53 -4.38
C LEU A 128 16.85 -18.15 -4.43
N PHE A 129 15.92 -17.98 -5.37
CA PHE A 129 15.22 -16.73 -5.62
C PHE A 129 13.75 -16.87 -5.27
N ALA A 130 13.14 -15.81 -4.76
CA ALA A 130 11.70 -15.76 -4.51
C ALA A 130 11.12 -14.49 -5.12
N VAL A 131 10.05 -14.64 -5.91
CA VAL A 131 9.38 -13.54 -6.62
C VAL A 131 7.87 -13.62 -6.42
N GLY A 132 7.16 -12.54 -6.72
CA GLY A 132 5.72 -12.48 -6.56
C GLY A 132 5.30 -12.26 -5.11
N GLU A 133 4.23 -12.91 -4.67
CA GLU A 133 3.66 -12.73 -3.33
C GLU A 133 4.64 -13.07 -2.21
N LEU A 134 5.48 -14.08 -2.40
CA LEU A 134 6.56 -14.41 -1.47
C LEU A 134 7.58 -13.30 -1.30
N GLY A 135 7.73 -12.43 -2.30
CA GLY A 135 8.56 -11.23 -2.23
C GLY A 135 7.89 -10.04 -1.56
N GLY A 136 6.65 -10.20 -1.07
CA GLY A 136 5.91 -9.15 -0.35
C GLY A 136 5.13 -8.18 -1.24
N LEU A 137 5.05 -8.42 -2.54
CA LEU A 137 4.40 -7.55 -3.51
C LEU A 137 3.21 -8.25 -4.17
N ALA A 138 2.05 -8.19 -3.53
CA ALA A 138 0.83 -8.92 -3.89
C ALA A 138 0.11 -8.43 -5.17
N LEU A 139 0.79 -7.75 -6.09
CA LEU A 139 0.19 -7.28 -7.35
C LEU A 139 0.73 -8.09 -8.53
N ILE A 140 -0.17 -8.58 -9.39
CA ILE A 140 0.18 -9.34 -10.61
C ILE A 140 1.22 -8.61 -11.45
N LYS A 141 1.05 -7.29 -11.66
CA LYS A 141 2.02 -6.46 -12.39
C LYS A 141 3.42 -6.51 -11.76
N ASN A 142 3.49 -6.44 -10.43
CA ASN A 142 4.75 -6.49 -9.71
C ASN A 142 5.39 -7.87 -9.81
N ALA A 143 4.59 -8.95 -9.65
CA ALA A 143 5.06 -10.32 -9.79
C ALA A 143 5.65 -10.58 -11.18
N VAL A 144 5.00 -10.10 -12.25
CA VAL A 144 5.49 -10.22 -13.63
C VAL A 144 6.81 -9.47 -13.82
N ASN A 145 6.91 -8.23 -13.32
CA ASN A 145 8.15 -7.46 -13.42
C ASN A 145 9.29 -8.10 -12.63
N GLN A 146 9.02 -8.53 -11.40
CA GLN A 146 10.00 -9.24 -10.56
C GLN A 146 10.48 -10.53 -11.21
N GLY A 147 9.56 -11.32 -11.80
CA GLY A 147 9.88 -12.53 -12.52
C GLY A 147 10.83 -12.25 -13.69
N ARG A 148 10.55 -11.24 -14.50
CA ARG A 148 11.41 -10.82 -15.61
C ARG A 148 12.79 -10.40 -15.12
N ASP A 149 12.87 -9.49 -14.16
CA ASP A 149 14.12 -8.95 -13.64
C ASP A 149 14.96 -10.07 -12.97
N CYS A 150 14.32 -11.00 -12.28
CA CYS A 150 14.96 -12.17 -11.70
C CYS A 150 15.55 -13.10 -12.76
N VAL A 151 14.82 -13.35 -13.86
CA VAL A 151 15.30 -14.17 -14.98
C VAL A 151 16.53 -13.54 -15.62
N ASP A 152 16.56 -12.21 -15.80
CA ASP A 152 17.72 -11.50 -16.35
C ASP A 152 18.96 -11.67 -15.45
N VAL A 153 18.79 -11.61 -14.13
CA VAL A 153 19.87 -11.89 -13.17
C VAL A 153 20.35 -13.32 -13.27
N ILE A 154 19.45 -14.30 -13.30
CA ILE A 154 19.79 -15.73 -13.41
C ILE A 154 20.50 -16.00 -14.74
N ALA A 155 19.99 -15.47 -15.85
CA ALA A 155 20.58 -15.64 -17.18
C ALA A 155 22.02 -15.15 -17.25
N SER A 156 22.31 -14.01 -16.63
CA SER A 156 23.68 -13.48 -16.56
C SER A 156 24.64 -14.41 -15.79
N ARG A 157 24.15 -15.02 -14.68
CA ARG A 157 24.93 -15.97 -13.87
C ARG A 157 25.17 -17.28 -14.63
N VAL A 158 24.12 -17.86 -15.22
CA VAL A 158 24.21 -19.11 -15.99
C VAL A 158 25.14 -18.96 -17.19
N ALA A 159 25.08 -17.83 -17.90
CA ALA A 159 25.97 -17.57 -19.02
C ALA A 159 27.47 -17.62 -18.63
N SER A 160 27.77 -17.17 -17.39
CA SER A 160 29.14 -17.25 -16.86
C SER A 160 29.57 -18.66 -16.47
N LEU A 161 28.61 -19.54 -16.14
CA LEU A 161 28.86 -20.92 -15.70
C LEU A 161 28.88 -21.95 -16.83
N ARG A 162 28.42 -21.61 -18.02
CA ARG A 162 28.27 -22.51 -19.19
C ARG A 162 29.53 -23.25 -19.62
N ARG A 163 30.70 -22.87 -19.12
CA ARG A 163 31.99 -23.57 -19.36
C ARG A 163 32.20 -24.87 -18.58
N ARG A 164 31.25 -25.27 -17.70
CA ARG A 164 31.41 -26.40 -16.77
C ARG A 164 30.31 -27.47 -16.84
N ARG A 165 29.72 -27.74 -18.00
CA ARG A 165 28.74 -28.82 -18.14
C ARG A 165 29.40 -30.20 -18.00
N ILE A 166 29.08 -30.89 -16.91
CA ILE A 166 29.34 -32.31 -16.73
C ILE A 166 28.00 -32.95 -16.28
N GLY A 167 27.34 -33.69 -17.19
CA GLY A 167 26.13 -34.49 -16.92
C GLY A 167 24.79 -33.81 -17.24
N GLU A 168 23.69 -34.53 -17.06
CA GLU A 168 22.31 -34.04 -17.17
C GLU A 168 21.96 -33.19 -15.95
N VAL A 169 22.30 -31.93 -15.98
CA VAL A 169 21.93 -30.96 -14.92
C VAL A 169 21.05 -29.89 -15.52
N VAL A 170 19.92 -29.61 -14.92
CA VAL A 170 19.07 -28.49 -15.27
C VAL A 170 19.74 -27.17 -14.84
N ASP A 171 19.78 -26.20 -15.72
CA ASP A 171 20.39 -24.89 -15.42
C ASP A 171 19.51 -24.09 -14.44
N VAL A 172 18.19 -24.23 -14.51
CA VAL A 172 17.21 -23.51 -13.68
C VAL A 172 16.02 -24.43 -13.40
N ALA A 173 15.54 -24.45 -12.17
CA ALA A 173 14.28 -25.06 -11.77
C ALA A 173 13.30 -23.97 -11.30
N ILE A 174 12.06 -24.03 -11.79
CA ILE A 174 10.97 -23.11 -11.38
C ILE A 174 9.92 -23.95 -10.65
N ILE A 175 9.57 -23.52 -9.45
CA ILE A 175 8.57 -24.14 -8.60
C ILE A 175 7.43 -23.13 -8.39
N GLY A 176 6.18 -23.47 -8.72
CA GLY A 176 4.99 -22.64 -8.59
C GLY A 176 3.77 -23.41 -8.12
#